data_c48d3b102c8a1165f5afaf22c32d408f
#
_entry.id   c48d3b102c8a1165f5afaf22c32d408f
#
_cell.length_a   1.000
_cell.length_b   1.000
_cell.length_c   1.000
_cell.angle_alpha   90.00
_cell.angle_beta   90.00
_cell.angle_gamma   90.00
#
_symmetry.space_group_name_H-M   'P 1'
#
loop_
_entity.id
_entity.type
_entity.pdbx_description
1 polymer ?
#
loop_
_entity_poly.entity_id
_entity_poly.type
_entity_poly.pdbx_seq_one_letter_code
_entity_poly.pdbx_strand_id
1 'polypeptide(L)'
;MMRPSNDLPAVYLCREAVDFRKGINGLAVLVEEVLRRDPFSEQLFVFCNRRRDRVKILYWERSGFCLWQKRLEKARFKWPRKVVDDVIALTGQQLNWLLDGYDVMRLQPHERLYFSSVL
;
A
#
# COMPACT_ATOMS: atom_id res chain seq x y z
N MET A 1 -9.15 1.30 -12.13
CA MET A 1 -7.70 1.43 -12.12
C MET A 1 -7.09 0.06 -12.07
N MET A 2 -6.12 -0.21 -12.91
CA MET A 2 -5.50 -1.53 -12.92
C MET A 2 -4.32 -1.60 -11.97
N ARG A 3 -3.46 -0.61 -12.01
CA ARG A 3 -2.31 -0.54 -11.13
C ARG A 3 -2.01 0.93 -10.85
N PRO A 4 -1.55 1.29 -9.62
CA PRO A 4 -1.26 2.68 -9.31
C PRO A 4 -0.17 3.25 -10.22
N SER A 5 -0.31 4.52 -10.56
CA SER A 5 0.72 5.27 -11.26
C SER A 5 1.88 5.56 -10.32
N ASN A 6 3.11 5.60 -10.88
CA ASN A 6 4.28 6.00 -10.09
C ASN A 6 4.21 7.47 -9.67
N ASP A 7 3.34 8.26 -10.30
CA ASP A 7 3.21 9.68 -10.03
C ASP A 7 2.23 10.00 -8.90
N LEU A 8 1.63 9.00 -8.28
CA LEU A 8 0.69 9.22 -7.20
C LEU A 8 1.39 9.90 -6.02
N PRO A 9 0.77 10.93 -5.44
CA PRO A 9 1.43 11.74 -4.42
C PRO A 9 1.74 10.99 -3.13
N ALA A 10 0.85 10.11 -2.67
CA ALA A 10 1.08 9.41 -1.41
C ALA A 10 0.33 8.09 -1.37
N VAL A 11 0.99 7.11 -0.79
CA VAL A 11 0.43 5.78 -0.55
C VAL A 11 0.68 5.45 0.91
N TYR A 12 -0.34 4.98 1.60
CA TYR A 12 -0.24 4.61 3.01
C TYR A 12 -0.57 3.14 3.18
N LEU A 13 0.39 2.39 3.71
CA LEU A 13 0.21 0.99 4.05
C LEU A 13 -0.23 0.84 5.49
N CYS A 14 -1.22 -0.01 5.72
CA CYS A 14 -1.54 -0.48 7.05
C CYS A 14 -0.54 -1.59 7.41
N ARG A 15 0.26 -1.40 8.46
CA ARG A 15 1.30 -2.36 8.85
C ARG A 15 0.69 -3.71 9.23
N GLU A 16 -0.34 -3.68 10.05
CA GLU A 16 -0.97 -4.90 10.53
C GLU A 16 -1.89 -5.51 9.48
N ALA A 17 -1.93 -6.84 9.43
CA ALA A 17 -2.87 -7.54 8.58
C ALA A 17 -4.30 -7.26 9.03
N VAL A 18 -5.22 -7.20 8.07
CA VAL A 18 -6.62 -6.96 8.36
C VAL A 18 -7.48 -8.14 7.90
N ASP A 19 -8.68 -8.22 8.46
CA ASP A 19 -9.66 -9.23 8.06
C ASP A 19 -10.24 -8.86 6.70
N PHE A 20 -9.97 -9.69 5.69
CA PHE A 20 -10.41 -9.40 4.32
C PHE A 20 -11.89 -9.66 4.05
N ARG A 21 -12.66 -10.02 5.08
CA ARG A 21 -14.12 -9.94 5.00
C ARG A 21 -14.59 -8.49 5.03
N LYS A 22 -13.75 -7.57 5.49
CA LYS A 22 -14.05 -6.14 5.45
C LYS A 22 -14.09 -5.64 4.01
N GLY A 23 -15.18 -4.98 3.68
CA GLY A 23 -15.33 -4.28 2.41
C GLY A 23 -14.98 -2.81 2.53
N ILE A 24 -15.52 -2.03 1.61
CA ILE A 24 -15.22 -0.59 1.51
C ILE A 24 -15.46 0.12 2.84
N ASN A 25 -16.64 -0.06 3.45
CA ASN A 25 -16.98 0.66 4.68
C ASN A 25 -16.06 0.30 5.83
N GLY A 26 -15.78 -0.98 6.02
CA GLY A 26 -14.91 -1.43 7.08
C GLY A 26 -13.47 -0.95 6.91
N LEU A 27 -12.98 -0.92 5.68
CA LEU A 27 -11.64 -0.41 5.40
C LEU A 27 -11.57 1.10 5.57
N ALA A 28 -12.61 1.84 5.18
CA ALA A 28 -12.64 3.29 5.38
C ALA A 28 -12.60 3.64 6.87
N VAL A 29 -13.27 2.86 7.72
CA VAL A 29 -13.18 3.05 9.17
C VAL A 29 -11.76 2.82 9.67
N LEU A 30 -11.06 1.81 9.15
CA LEU A 30 -9.66 1.57 9.52
C LEU A 30 -8.75 2.74 9.11
N VAL A 31 -9.00 3.35 7.97
CA VAL A 31 -8.25 4.53 7.55
C VAL A 31 -8.37 5.63 8.60
N GLU A 32 -9.58 5.89 9.07
CA GLU A 32 -9.80 6.94 10.08
C GLU A 32 -9.22 6.56 11.44
N GLU A 33 -9.51 5.36 11.92
CA GLU A 33 -9.22 4.97 13.30
C GLU A 33 -7.80 4.48 13.53
N VAL A 34 -7.25 3.73 12.58
CA VAL A 34 -5.93 3.14 12.72
C VAL A 34 -4.87 3.96 12.02
N LEU A 35 -5.09 4.29 10.76
CA LEU A 35 -4.12 5.06 9.99
C LEU A 35 -4.19 6.55 10.29
N ARG A 36 -5.28 7.01 10.91
CA ARG A 36 -5.51 8.41 11.29
C ARG A 36 -5.39 9.34 10.10
N ARG A 37 -6.00 8.93 9.00
CA ARG A 37 -6.05 9.68 7.74
C ARG A 37 -7.49 9.87 7.32
N ASP A 38 -7.70 10.79 6.39
CA ASP A 38 -9.02 11.04 5.81
C ASP A 38 -9.23 10.07 4.64
N PRO A 39 -10.23 9.17 4.70
CA PRO A 39 -10.46 8.23 3.60
C PRO A 39 -10.91 8.93 2.31
N PHE A 40 -11.37 10.17 2.38
CA PHE A 40 -11.79 10.94 1.21
C PHE A 40 -10.67 11.76 0.58
N SER A 41 -9.42 11.57 1.00
CA SER A 41 -8.30 12.44 0.65
C SER A 41 -7.67 12.16 -0.71
N GLU A 42 -8.21 11.27 -1.52
CA GLU A 42 -7.67 10.91 -2.84
C GLU A 42 -6.28 10.25 -2.79
N GLN A 43 -5.90 9.72 -1.64
CA GLN A 43 -4.67 8.96 -1.46
C GLN A 43 -5.00 7.47 -1.50
N LEU A 44 -3.98 6.65 -1.70
CA LEU A 44 -4.16 5.21 -1.72
C LEU A 44 -3.91 4.63 -0.33
N PHE A 45 -4.83 3.79 0.12
CA PHE A 45 -4.72 3.09 1.40
C PHE A 45 -4.64 1.59 1.13
N VAL A 46 -3.56 0.96 1.57
CA VAL A 46 -3.20 -0.40 1.17
C VAL A 46 -3.22 -1.33 2.37
N PHE A 47 -3.91 -2.44 2.21
CA PHE A 47 -4.12 -3.43 3.26
C PHE A 47 -3.72 -4.80 2.76
N CYS A 48 -3.22 -5.64 3.67
CA CYS A 48 -2.98 -7.05 3.35
C CYS A 48 -3.73 -7.96 4.31
N ASN A 49 -3.95 -9.20 3.88
CA ASN A 49 -4.53 -10.22 4.73
C ASN A 49 -3.43 -10.88 5.58
N ARG A 50 -3.84 -11.74 6.53
CA ARG A 50 -2.90 -12.40 7.42
C ARG A 50 -1.91 -13.29 6.68
N ARG A 51 -2.35 -13.95 5.63
CA ARG A 51 -1.50 -14.83 4.83
C ARG A 51 -0.55 -14.08 3.90
N ARG A 52 -0.77 -12.78 3.71
CA ARG A 52 0.04 -11.90 2.87
C ARG A 52 0.05 -12.31 1.39
N ASP A 53 -0.99 -12.98 0.96
CA ASP A 53 -1.17 -13.33 -0.44
C ASP A 53 -2.21 -12.46 -1.15
N ARG A 54 -2.90 -11.59 -0.40
CA ARG A 54 -3.90 -10.68 -0.95
C ARG A 54 -3.66 -9.26 -0.48
N VAL A 55 -3.84 -8.31 -1.39
CA VAL A 55 -3.75 -6.89 -1.11
C VAL A 55 -5.03 -6.23 -1.60
N LYS A 56 -5.56 -5.32 -0.78
CA LYS A 56 -6.65 -4.44 -1.16
C LYS A 56 -6.16 -3.01 -1.10
N ILE A 57 -6.54 -2.21 -2.11
CA ILE A 57 -6.23 -0.79 -2.15
C ILE A 57 -7.54 -0.03 -2.21
N LEU A 58 -7.78 0.79 -1.18
CA LEU A 58 -8.96 1.64 -1.08
C LEU A 58 -8.57 3.06 -1.46
N TYR A 59 -9.38 3.70 -2.29
CA TYR A 59 -9.17 5.11 -2.64
C TYR A 59 -10.48 5.76 -3.02
N TRP A 60 -10.55 7.07 -2.73
CA TRP A 60 -11.70 7.89 -3.10
C TRP A 60 -11.41 8.53 -4.46
N GLU A 61 -12.36 8.41 -5.38
CA GLU A 61 -12.26 9.02 -6.69
C GLU A 61 -13.53 9.80 -6.98
N ARG A 62 -13.42 11.11 -6.98
CA ARG A 62 -14.49 12.06 -7.31
C ARG A 62 -15.77 11.87 -6.51
N SER A 63 -16.53 10.83 -6.77
CA SER A 63 -17.85 10.65 -6.20
C SER A 63 -18.04 9.30 -5.52
N GLY A 64 -17.00 8.49 -5.41
CA GLY A 64 -17.15 7.17 -4.83
C GLY A 64 -15.84 6.54 -4.41
N PHE A 65 -15.95 5.53 -3.58
CA PHE A 65 -14.82 4.69 -3.22
C PHE A 65 -14.57 3.64 -4.28
N CYS A 66 -13.30 3.42 -4.56
CA CYS A 66 -12.84 2.32 -5.40
C CYS A 66 -12.05 1.35 -4.54
N LEU A 67 -12.21 0.07 -4.82
CA LEU A 67 -11.48 -0.99 -4.13
C LEU A 67 -10.83 -1.88 -5.18
N TRP A 68 -9.51 -1.88 -5.21
CA TRP A 68 -8.73 -2.73 -6.10
C TRP A 68 -8.14 -3.86 -5.28
N GLN A 69 -8.07 -5.06 -5.87
CA GLN A 69 -7.58 -6.23 -5.17
C GLN A 69 -6.67 -7.05 -6.07
N LYS A 70 -5.60 -7.58 -5.49
CA LYS A 70 -4.72 -8.54 -6.15
C LYS A 70 -4.45 -9.71 -5.22
N ARG A 71 -4.51 -10.93 -5.79
CA ARG A 71 -4.15 -12.16 -5.10
C ARG A 71 -2.98 -12.82 -5.80
N LEU A 72 -1.95 -13.18 -5.03
CA LEU A 72 -0.84 -13.99 -5.52
C LEU A 72 -1.20 -15.47 -5.40
N GLU A 73 -0.97 -16.23 -6.46
CA GLU A 73 -1.34 -17.65 -6.48
C GLU A 73 -0.30 -18.53 -5.79
N LYS A 74 0.99 -18.21 -5.91
CA LYS A 74 2.06 -19.09 -5.42
C LYS A 74 3.07 -18.40 -4.53
N ALA A 75 2.88 -17.14 -4.22
CA ALA A 75 3.85 -16.37 -3.46
C ALA A 75 3.14 -15.50 -2.44
N ARG A 76 3.92 -14.75 -1.68
CA ARG A 76 3.41 -13.79 -0.71
C ARG A 76 4.04 -12.44 -0.94
N PHE A 77 3.29 -11.38 -0.66
CA PHE A 77 3.82 -10.03 -0.67
C PHE A 77 4.84 -9.88 0.47
N LYS A 78 5.94 -9.18 0.19
CA LYS A 78 6.96 -8.91 1.19
C LYS A 78 6.59 -7.66 1.96
N TRP A 79 5.69 -7.84 2.92
CA TRP A 79 5.11 -6.73 3.68
C TRP A 79 6.12 -6.19 4.68
N PRO A 80 6.29 -4.85 4.76
CA PRO A 80 7.18 -4.27 5.77
C PRO A 80 6.69 -4.60 7.17
N ARG A 81 7.54 -5.23 7.98
CA ARG A 81 7.17 -5.66 9.33
C ARG A 81 7.95 -4.96 10.43
N LYS A 82 9.16 -4.52 10.12
CA LYS A 82 10.10 -4.00 11.12
C LYS A 82 9.93 -2.49 11.29
N VAL A 83 8.71 -2.03 11.29
CA VAL A 83 8.37 -0.63 11.47
C VAL A 83 7.53 -0.50 12.71
N VAL A 84 7.75 0.55 13.48
CA VAL A 84 7.03 0.75 14.73
C VAL A 84 5.65 1.33 14.49
N ASP A 85 5.50 2.18 13.48
CA ASP A 85 4.26 2.89 13.22
C ASP A 85 3.20 1.98 12.60
N ASP A 86 1.93 2.27 12.88
CA ASP A 86 0.81 1.53 12.32
C ASP A 86 0.61 1.82 10.84
N VAL A 87 1.14 2.92 10.35
CA VAL A 87 1.04 3.34 8.96
C VAL A 87 2.42 3.57 8.38
N ILE A 88 2.62 3.11 7.15
CA ILE A 88 3.89 3.24 6.43
C ILE A 88 3.61 4.00 5.16
N ALA A 89 4.28 5.13 4.98
CA ALA A 89 4.14 5.94 3.76
C ALA A 89 5.08 5.42 2.67
N LEU A 90 4.54 5.23 1.48
CA LEU A 90 5.31 4.81 0.30
C LEU A 90 5.06 5.78 -0.84
N THR A 91 5.99 5.78 -1.79
CA THR A 91 5.75 6.40 -3.10
C THR A 91 4.94 5.45 -3.98
N GLY A 92 4.38 5.98 -5.08
CA GLY A 92 3.71 5.13 -6.06
C GLY A 92 4.65 4.08 -6.65
N GLN A 93 5.91 4.45 -6.87
CA GLN A 93 6.91 3.51 -7.37
C GLN A 93 7.16 2.38 -6.37
N GLN A 94 7.31 2.70 -5.09
CA GLN A 94 7.50 1.69 -4.06
C GLN A 94 6.30 0.76 -3.95
N LEU A 95 5.09 1.29 -4.09
CA LEU A 95 3.89 0.44 -4.11
C LEU A 95 3.94 -0.53 -5.30
N ASN A 96 4.32 -0.06 -6.47
CA ASN A 96 4.43 -0.94 -7.63
C ASN A 96 5.48 -2.03 -7.41
N TRP A 97 6.61 -1.72 -6.78
CA TRP A 97 7.60 -2.74 -6.42
C TRP A 97 7.00 -3.78 -5.47
N LEU A 98 6.26 -3.32 -4.46
CA LEU A 98 5.60 -4.24 -3.52
C LEU A 98 4.63 -5.18 -4.25
N LEU A 99 3.82 -4.63 -5.15
CA LEU A 99 2.85 -5.40 -5.91
C LEU A 99 3.53 -6.39 -6.86
N ASP A 100 4.76 -6.11 -7.28
CA ASP A 100 5.57 -7.01 -8.11
C ASP A 100 6.31 -8.07 -7.28
N GLY A 101 6.22 -8.01 -5.96
CA GLY A 101 6.84 -9.00 -5.10
C GLY A 101 8.20 -8.62 -4.53
N TYR A 102 8.65 -7.39 -4.74
CA TYR A 102 9.92 -6.92 -4.21
C TYR A 102 9.79 -6.49 -2.75
N ASP A 103 10.89 -6.59 -2.03
CA ASP A 103 11.01 -6.08 -0.66
C ASP A 103 11.35 -4.58 -0.72
N VAL A 104 10.35 -3.74 -0.54
CA VAL A 104 10.53 -2.29 -0.68
C VAL A 104 11.44 -1.70 0.40
N MET A 105 11.59 -2.40 1.54
CA MET A 105 12.50 -1.93 2.58
C MET A 105 13.97 -2.10 2.20
N ARG A 106 14.25 -2.95 1.23
CA ARG A 106 15.60 -3.13 0.68
C ARG A 106 15.87 -2.23 -0.51
N LEU A 107 14.82 -1.70 -1.16
CA LEU A 107 14.92 -0.82 -2.31
C LEU A 107 14.72 0.62 -1.85
N GLN A 108 15.70 1.14 -1.11
CA GLN A 108 15.62 2.47 -0.53
C GLN A 108 15.96 3.56 -1.56
N PRO A 109 15.35 4.76 -1.42
CA PRO A 109 15.64 5.85 -2.35
C PRO A 109 17.12 6.22 -2.42
N HIS A 110 17.87 6.09 -1.32
CA HIS A 110 19.30 6.43 -1.34
C HIS A 110 20.10 5.52 -2.27
N GLU A 111 19.66 4.30 -2.52
CA GLU A 111 20.33 3.40 -3.46
C GLU A 111 20.25 3.95 -4.88
N ARG A 112 19.10 4.52 -5.25
CA ARG A 112 18.95 5.16 -6.55
C ARG A 112 19.83 6.40 -6.68
N LEU A 113 19.93 7.17 -5.60
CA LEU A 113 20.82 8.33 -5.58
C LEU A 113 22.27 7.90 -5.75
N TYR A 114 22.64 6.82 -5.09
CA TYR A 114 23.97 6.26 -5.24
C TYR A 114 24.30 5.90 -6.69
N PHE A 115 23.40 5.19 -7.35
CA PHE A 115 23.61 4.84 -8.75
C PHE A 115 23.66 6.08 -9.63
N SER A 116 22.87 7.07 -9.37
CA SER A 116 22.90 8.31 -10.12
C SER A 116 24.24 9.03 -9.97
N SER A 117 24.83 8.99 -8.78
CA SER A 117 26.11 9.65 -8.55
C SER A 117 27.28 8.95 -9.19
N VAL A 118 27.16 7.67 -9.40
CA VAL A 118 28.22 6.87 -10.06
C VAL A 118 28.21 7.12 -11.57
N LEU A 119 27.08 7.38 -12.10
CA LEU A 119 26.93 7.63 -13.53
C LEU A 119 27.35 9.05 -13.90
#